data_be428668ba061e4163255f5eda58b472
#
_entry.id   be428668ba061e4163255f5eda58b472
#
_cell.length_a   1.000
_cell.length_b   1.000
_cell.length_c   1.000
_cell.angle_alpha   90.00
_cell.angle_beta   90.00
_cell.angle_gamma   90.00
#
_symmetry.space_group_name_H-M   'P 1'
#
loop_
_entity.id
_entity.type
_entity.pdbx_description
1 polymer ?
#
loop_
_entity_poly.entity_id
_entity_poly.type
_entity_poly.pdbx_seq_one_letter_code
_entity_poly.pdbx_strand_id
1 'polypeptide(L)'
;MGHLFGFGLIYHSSQRGKCSVRQRFRRLYLPDDQPGEMKLAQDDATRICKRVVDHGVDTAVVAEQFEVSRRRVQQLAKKYRETGEIPQLETPGRRPYADYPDDLEDRILDLRQRLRAGAVVIAHVLRVRDGLSIANNRAHEILQEHDHVTENPTKQGRKRPWVRFERENAAVTVHMDWYQNDRGQQVLAVEDDASRRVFDMIETNASSGSQTVELLESVDEEFDSPVPILEVITDHGSEFVNPRQDDRPCLDHEFERFLHDNDIEHTLCKVGRPQSNGKIERFFQTYEKHRQRFGTLDEFLTFYNQERPHMSLDWDRLETPVEAFERLVPSPSGGGGDLLATEVTVDG
;
A
#
# COMPACT_ATOMS: atom_id res chain seq x y z
N MET A 1 15.98 -73.29 -22.07
CA MET A 1 14.72 -73.66 -21.41
C MET A 1 14.38 -72.54 -20.44
N GLY A 2 13.40 -71.78 -20.56
CA GLY A 2 12.05 -71.80 -20.75
C GLY A 2 11.54 -70.37 -20.72
N HIS A 3 10.65 -70.13 -21.58
CA HIS A 3 9.77 -68.97 -21.74
C HIS A 3 9.03 -68.53 -20.47
N LEU A 4 8.63 -67.21 -20.35
CA LEU A 4 7.22 -66.82 -20.20
C LEU A 4 7.12 -65.27 -20.09
N PHE A 5 6.45 -64.69 -21.05
CA PHE A 5 5.32 -63.77 -21.09
C PHE A 5 5.05 -62.95 -19.80
N GLY A 6 5.08 -61.64 -19.95
CA GLY A 6 4.51 -60.70 -18.97
C GLY A 6 3.94 -59.49 -19.67
N PHE A 7 2.64 -59.31 -19.55
CA PHE A 7 1.79 -58.30 -20.13
C PHE A 7 2.23 -56.83 -19.80
N GLY A 8 2.33 -56.02 -20.82
CA GLY A 8 2.44 -54.57 -20.68
C GLY A 8 1.07 -53.93 -20.38
N LEU A 9 1.03 -53.19 -19.34
CA LEU A 9 -0.05 -52.21 -19.07
C LEU A 9 0.38 -50.86 -19.58
N ILE A 10 -0.28 -50.43 -20.66
CA ILE A 10 -0.15 -49.08 -21.23
C ILE A 10 -0.94 -48.13 -20.35
N TYR A 11 -0.24 -47.31 -19.58
CA TYR A 11 -0.86 -46.15 -18.92
C TYR A 11 -0.92 -44.98 -19.92
N HIS A 12 -2.11 -44.74 -20.43
CA HIS A 12 -2.43 -43.49 -21.09
C HIS A 12 -2.41 -42.35 -20.06
N SER A 13 -1.35 -41.57 -19.99
CA SER A 13 -1.34 -40.31 -19.29
C SER A 13 -2.08 -39.26 -20.15
N SER A 14 -3.29 -38.96 -19.77
CA SER A 14 -4.04 -37.81 -20.24
C SER A 14 -3.28 -36.52 -19.89
N GLN A 15 -2.59 -35.97 -20.85
CA GLN A 15 -2.07 -34.61 -20.78
C GLN A 15 -3.24 -33.63 -20.81
N ARG A 16 -3.76 -33.27 -19.65
CA ARG A 16 -4.55 -32.03 -19.51
C ARG A 16 -3.56 -30.88 -19.64
N GLY A 17 -3.58 -30.26 -20.83
CA GLY A 17 -2.80 -29.08 -21.11
C GLY A 17 -3.11 -27.97 -20.11
N LYS A 18 -2.09 -27.59 -19.35
CA LYS A 18 -2.07 -26.33 -18.63
C LYS A 18 -2.03 -25.22 -19.68
N CYS A 19 -3.21 -24.73 -20.06
CA CYS A 19 -3.33 -23.51 -20.85
C CYS A 19 -2.76 -22.37 -19.99
N SER A 20 -1.55 -21.92 -20.27
CA SER A 20 -0.90 -20.86 -19.53
C SER A 20 -1.72 -19.59 -19.67
N VAL A 21 -1.87 -18.87 -18.57
CA VAL A 21 -2.53 -17.56 -18.49
C VAL A 21 -1.96 -16.59 -19.55
N ARG A 22 -0.68 -16.77 -19.96
CA ARG A 22 -0.04 -16.02 -21.06
C ARG A 22 -0.74 -16.21 -22.42
N GLN A 23 -1.30 -17.38 -22.73
CA GLN A 23 -2.01 -17.57 -24.00
C GLN A 23 -3.40 -16.92 -24.02
N ARG A 24 -4.06 -16.75 -22.87
CA ARG A 24 -5.33 -16.02 -22.80
C ARG A 24 -5.17 -14.51 -22.98
N PHE A 25 -4.09 -13.93 -22.44
CA PHE A 25 -3.81 -12.49 -22.63
C PHE A 25 -3.29 -12.16 -24.03
N ARG A 26 -2.51 -13.07 -24.65
CA ARG A 26 -2.01 -12.85 -26.02
C ARG A 26 -3.12 -12.89 -27.08
N ARG A 27 -4.25 -13.53 -26.80
CA ARG A 27 -5.40 -13.55 -27.72
C ARG A 27 -6.26 -12.29 -27.65
N LEU A 28 -6.06 -11.45 -26.63
CA LEU A 28 -6.74 -10.17 -26.46
C LEU A 28 -5.97 -8.97 -27.06
N TYR A 29 -4.71 -9.18 -27.48
CA TYR A 29 -3.81 -8.14 -27.98
C TYR A 29 -3.08 -8.55 -29.26
N LEU A 30 -3.75 -9.20 -30.21
CA LEU A 30 -3.27 -9.21 -31.58
C LEU A 30 -3.86 -7.97 -32.27
N PRO A 31 -3.03 -7.16 -32.92
CA PRO A 31 -3.55 -6.07 -33.76
C PRO A 31 -4.09 -6.64 -35.04
N ASP A 32 -5.32 -7.07 -35.05
CA ASP A 32 -6.12 -7.04 -36.29
C ASP A 32 -6.72 -5.63 -36.35
N ASP A 33 -6.13 -4.79 -37.15
CA ASP A 33 -6.61 -3.47 -37.54
C ASP A 33 -7.89 -3.57 -38.40
N GLN A 34 -8.90 -4.21 -37.84
CA GLN A 34 -10.29 -4.01 -38.25
C GLN A 34 -10.99 -3.35 -37.07
N PRO A 35 -11.58 -2.16 -37.22
CA PRO A 35 -12.43 -1.59 -36.19
C PRO A 35 -13.51 -2.64 -35.91
N GLY A 36 -13.54 -3.13 -34.65
CA GLY A 36 -14.50 -4.12 -34.21
C GLY A 36 -15.90 -3.67 -34.68
N GLU A 37 -16.56 -4.46 -35.51
CA GLU A 37 -17.91 -4.19 -35.95
C GLU A 37 -18.76 -3.87 -34.72
N MET A 38 -19.27 -2.64 -34.67
CA MET A 38 -20.26 -2.30 -33.65
C MET A 38 -21.45 -3.21 -33.89
N LYS A 39 -21.78 -4.06 -32.94
CA LYS A 39 -22.95 -4.96 -33.03
C LYS A 39 -24.28 -4.23 -33.26
N LEU A 40 -24.29 -2.91 -33.23
CA LEU A 40 -25.45 -2.07 -33.42
C LEU A 40 -25.10 -0.86 -34.32
N ALA A 41 -25.69 -0.82 -35.50
CA ALA A 41 -25.56 0.31 -36.41
C ALA A 41 -26.45 1.49 -35.95
N GLN A 42 -26.16 2.71 -36.43
CA GLN A 42 -26.98 3.89 -36.16
C GLN A 42 -28.44 3.73 -36.62
N ASP A 43 -28.64 3.06 -37.75
CA ASP A 43 -29.98 2.73 -38.26
C ASP A 43 -30.76 1.81 -37.32
N ASP A 44 -30.05 0.86 -36.68
CA ASP A 44 -30.67 -0.05 -35.71
C ASP A 44 -31.07 0.70 -34.44
N ALA A 45 -30.22 1.63 -33.98
CA ALA A 45 -30.60 2.50 -32.86
C ALA A 45 -31.86 3.31 -33.16
N THR A 46 -31.98 3.82 -34.39
CA THR A 46 -33.17 4.53 -34.87
C THR A 46 -34.40 3.63 -34.84
N ARG A 47 -34.31 2.42 -35.37
CA ARG A 47 -35.41 1.45 -35.38
C ARG A 47 -35.79 1.01 -33.96
N ILE A 48 -34.84 0.78 -33.10
CA ILE A 48 -35.06 0.43 -31.68
C ILE A 48 -35.84 1.55 -30.97
N CYS A 49 -35.37 2.80 -31.09
CA CYS A 49 -36.03 3.96 -30.46
C CYS A 49 -37.47 4.10 -30.93
N LYS A 50 -37.72 4.09 -32.24
CA LYS A 50 -39.06 4.21 -32.82
C LYS A 50 -39.98 3.07 -32.39
N ARG A 51 -39.52 1.80 -32.45
CA ARG A 51 -40.34 0.65 -32.02
C ARG A 51 -40.76 0.69 -30.57
N VAL A 52 -39.84 1.07 -29.68
CA VAL A 52 -40.13 1.12 -28.22
C VAL A 52 -40.94 2.32 -27.86
N VAL A 53 -40.61 3.52 -28.40
CA VAL A 53 -41.20 4.78 -27.95
C VAL A 53 -42.45 5.12 -28.77
N ASP A 54 -42.38 5.06 -30.13
CA ASP A 54 -43.46 5.47 -31.01
C ASP A 54 -44.51 4.36 -31.20
N HIS A 55 -44.08 3.09 -31.19
CA HIS A 55 -44.98 1.95 -31.43
C HIS A 55 -45.26 1.13 -30.18
N GLY A 56 -44.68 1.45 -28.99
CA GLY A 56 -44.97 0.80 -27.74
C GLY A 56 -44.56 -0.68 -27.62
N VAL A 57 -43.62 -1.15 -28.48
CA VAL A 57 -43.17 -2.55 -28.45
C VAL A 57 -42.37 -2.83 -27.20
N ASP A 58 -42.58 -4.00 -26.59
CA ASP A 58 -41.85 -4.37 -25.34
C ASP A 58 -40.35 -4.45 -25.59
N THR A 59 -39.60 -3.93 -24.61
CA THR A 59 -38.14 -3.81 -24.69
C THR A 59 -37.43 -5.17 -24.74
N ALA A 60 -38.02 -6.26 -24.23
CA ALA A 60 -37.45 -7.59 -24.31
C ALA A 60 -37.56 -8.14 -25.75
N VAL A 61 -38.69 -7.94 -26.40
CA VAL A 61 -38.91 -8.35 -27.81
C VAL A 61 -37.95 -7.61 -28.75
N VAL A 62 -37.79 -6.30 -28.54
CA VAL A 62 -36.85 -5.49 -29.34
C VAL A 62 -35.40 -5.90 -29.10
N ALA A 63 -35.05 -6.21 -27.85
CA ALA A 63 -33.70 -6.66 -27.46
C ALA A 63 -33.33 -7.99 -28.17
N GLU A 64 -34.25 -8.94 -28.20
CA GLU A 64 -34.07 -10.22 -28.87
C GLU A 64 -33.93 -10.04 -30.39
N GLN A 65 -34.78 -9.20 -30.99
CA GLN A 65 -34.78 -8.98 -32.43
C GLN A 65 -33.50 -8.31 -32.95
N PHE A 66 -32.89 -7.42 -32.17
CA PHE A 66 -31.66 -6.72 -32.54
C PHE A 66 -30.41 -7.33 -31.91
N GLU A 67 -30.51 -8.49 -31.24
CA GLU A 67 -29.44 -9.21 -30.59
C GLU A 67 -28.62 -8.33 -29.57
N VAL A 68 -29.31 -7.42 -28.88
CA VAL A 68 -28.71 -6.52 -27.89
C VAL A 68 -29.31 -6.76 -26.51
N SER A 69 -28.61 -6.31 -25.47
CA SER A 69 -29.16 -6.43 -24.10
C SER A 69 -30.39 -5.53 -23.91
N ARG A 70 -31.40 -6.04 -23.16
CA ARG A 70 -32.59 -5.25 -22.78
C ARG A 70 -32.20 -3.91 -22.13
N ARG A 71 -31.12 -3.89 -21.34
CA ARG A 71 -30.60 -2.66 -20.75
C ARG A 71 -30.19 -1.62 -21.81
N ARG A 72 -29.57 -2.08 -22.90
CA ARG A 72 -29.16 -1.19 -24.01
C ARG A 72 -30.37 -0.58 -24.68
N VAL A 73 -31.39 -1.39 -24.95
CA VAL A 73 -32.66 -0.92 -25.53
C VAL A 73 -33.32 0.12 -24.63
N GLN A 74 -33.39 -0.14 -23.33
CA GLN A 74 -33.94 0.79 -22.32
C GLN A 74 -33.16 2.12 -22.27
N GLN A 75 -31.84 2.08 -22.36
CA GLN A 75 -31.00 3.29 -22.36
C GLN A 75 -31.25 4.15 -23.58
N LEU A 76 -31.34 3.54 -24.80
CA LEU A 76 -31.64 4.25 -26.04
C LEU A 76 -33.03 4.85 -26.02
N ALA A 77 -34.03 4.07 -25.63
CA ALA A 77 -35.42 4.53 -25.53
C ALA A 77 -35.62 5.64 -24.50
N LYS A 78 -34.90 5.55 -23.35
CA LYS A 78 -34.91 6.59 -22.31
C LYS A 78 -34.36 7.91 -22.89
N LYS A 79 -33.17 7.88 -23.48
CA LYS A 79 -32.53 9.06 -24.05
C LYS A 79 -33.40 9.69 -25.15
N TYR A 80 -34.03 8.89 -26.03
CA TYR A 80 -34.93 9.36 -27.04
C TYR A 80 -36.19 10.02 -26.46
N ARG A 81 -36.79 9.48 -25.40
CA ARG A 81 -37.92 10.12 -24.70
C ARG A 81 -37.57 11.47 -24.07
N GLU A 82 -36.36 11.57 -23.51
CA GLU A 82 -35.90 12.76 -22.82
C GLU A 82 -35.50 13.89 -23.76
N THR A 83 -34.88 13.57 -24.90
CA THR A 83 -34.33 14.57 -25.80
C THR A 83 -35.19 14.81 -27.06
N GLY A 84 -36.07 13.88 -27.41
CA GLY A 84 -36.81 13.89 -28.70
C GLY A 84 -35.94 13.55 -29.91
N GLU A 85 -34.64 13.32 -29.71
CA GLU A 85 -33.69 13.03 -30.79
C GLU A 85 -33.12 11.61 -30.69
N ILE A 86 -32.90 10.97 -31.85
CA ILE A 86 -32.28 9.65 -31.91
C ILE A 86 -30.84 9.74 -31.34
N PRO A 87 -30.53 8.97 -30.30
CA PRO A 87 -29.19 8.97 -29.72
C PRO A 87 -28.12 8.57 -30.77
N GLN A 88 -27.14 9.42 -30.95
CA GLN A 88 -25.95 9.07 -31.74
C GLN A 88 -25.18 7.96 -31.03
N LEU A 89 -24.84 6.90 -31.76
CA LEU A 89 -23.97 5.85 -31.28
C LEU A 89 -22.53 6.35 -31.39
N GLU A 90 -21.98 6.80 -30.26
CA GLU A 90 -20.57 7.08 -30.22
C GLU A 90 -19.81 5.76 -30.37
N THR A 91 -18.90 5.69 -31.33
CA THR A 91 -17.90 4.62 -31.33
C THR A 91 -17.17 4.68 -30.00
N PRO A 92 -17.08 3.58 -29.24
CA PRO A 92 -16.21 3.61 -28.07
C PRO A 92 -14.77 3.83 -28.56
N GLY A 93 -14.44 5.10 -28.82
CA GLY A 93 -13.09 5.50 -29.12
C GLY A 93 -12.21 5.19 -27.90
N ARG A 94 -11.05 4.56 -28.11
CA ARG A 94 -9.95 4.73 -27.19
C ARG A 94 -9.90 6.23 -26.89
N ARG A 95 -9.96 6.61 -25.60
CA ARG A 95 -9.66 8.00 -25.25
C ARG A 95 -8.35 8.34 -25.93
N PRO A 96 -8.25 9.46 -26.68
CA PRO A 96 -6.98 9.83 -27.29
C PRO A 96 -5.91 9.73 -26.21
N TYR A 97 -4.75 9.21 -26.55
CA TYR A 97 -3.59 9.22 -25.67
C TYR A 97 -3.51 10.64 -25.12
N ALA A 98 -3.54 10.80 -23.79
CA ALA A 98 -3.25 12.10 -23.22
C ALA A 98 -1.88 12.50 -23.75
N ASP A 99 -1.77 13.71 -24.32
CA ASP A 99 -0.48 14.26 -24.69
C ASP A 99 0.30 14.44 -23.38
N TYR A 100 1.23 13.55 -23.17
CA TYR A 100 2.14 13.63 -22.03
C TYR A 100 3.34 14.51 -22.42
N PRO A 101 3.96 15.22 -21.44
CA PRO A 101 5.18 15.94 -21.68
C PRO A 101 6.29 15.01 -22.21
N ASP A 102 7.17 15.55 -23.08
CA ASP A 102 8.28 14.77 -23.64
C ASP A 102 9.24 14.23 -22.56
N ASP A 103 9.33 14.90 -21.42
CA ASP A 103 10.17 14.57 -20.27
C ASP A 103 9.48 13.64 -19.24
N LEU A 104 8.29 13.08 -19.55
CA LEU A 104 7.54 12.20 -18.64
C LEU A 104 8.38 11.00 -18.18
N GLU A 105 9.08 10.39 -19.08
CA GLU A 105 9.92 9.21 -18.83
C GLU A 105 11.02 9.51 -17.83
N ASP A 106 11.76 10.62 -18.06
CA ASP A 106 12.83 11.07 -17.17
C ASP A 106 12.30 11.37 -15.75
N ARG A 107 11.14 12.01 -15.64
CA ARG A 107 10.49 12.29 -14.34
C ARG A 107 10.11 11.00 -13.60
N ILE A 108 9.58 10.01 -14.30
CA ILE A 108 9.23 8.72 -13.71
C ILE A 108 10.47 7.99 -13.21
N LEU A 109 11.54 7.98 -14.01
CA LEU A 109 12.80 7.33 -13.66
C LEU A 109 13.51 8.03 -12.50
N ASP A 110 13.53 9.37 -12.48
CA ASP A 110 14.05 10.15 -11.34
C ASP A 110 13.30 9.81 -10.04
N LEU A 111 11.97 9.85 -10.06
CA LEU A 111 11.16 9.49 -8.90
C LEU A 111 11.37 8.02 -8.49
N ARG A 112 11.52 7.12 -9.46
CA ARG A 112 11.86 5.72 -9.17
C ARG A 112 13.19 5.58 -8.46
N GLN A 113 14.20 6.31 -8.90
CA GLN A 113 15.53 6.29 -8.30
C GLN A 113 15.53 6.91 -6.90
N ARG A 114 14.87 8.06 -6.73
CA ARG A 114 14.79 8.78 -5.46
C ARG A 114 13.95 8.06 -4.42
N LEU A 115 12.72 7.67 -4.76
CA LEU A 115 11.75 7.11 -3.80
C LEU A 115 11.73 5.59 -3.79
N ARG A 116 12.36 4.90 -4.74
CA ARG A 116 12.24 3.44 -4.99
C ARG A 116 10.78 2.96 -4.93
N ALA A 117 9.88 3.83 -5.32
CA ALA A 117 8.45 3.61 -5.25
C ALA A 117 7.92 2.87 -6.49
N GLY A 118 6.75 2.23 -6.37
CA GLY A 118 6.05 1.62 -7.51
C GLY A 118 5.25 2.62 -8.33
N ALA A 119 4.76 2.18 -9.49
CA ALA A 119 4.03 3.01 -10.46
C ALA A 119 2.87 3.83 -9.86
N VAL A 120 2.10 3.24 -8.94
CA VAL A 120 0.95 3.90 -8.29
C VAL A 120 1.40 5.11 -7.47
N VAL A 121 2.47 4.95 -6.69
CA VAL A 121 3.03 6.04 -5.87
C VAL A 121 3.61 7.13 -6.76
N ILE A 122 4.37 6.76 -7.79
CA ILE A 122 4.98 7.71 -8.74
C ILE A 122 3.90 8.52 -9.46
N ALA A 123 2.87 7.87 -9.98
CA ALA A 123 1.75 8.54 -10.65
C ALA A 123 1.02 9.52 -9.70
N HIS A 124 0.88 9.15 -8.43
CA HIS A 124 0.28 10.02 -7.44
C HIS A 124 1.17 11.23 -7.12
N VAL A 125 2.47 11.02 -6.92
CA VAL A 125 3.45 12.10 -6.68
C VAL A 125 3.46 13.10 -7.84
N LEU A 126 3.49 12.64 -9.09
CA LEU A 126 3.42 13.50 -10.27
C LEU A 126 2.12 14.32 -10.32
N ARG A 127 0.99 13.68 -9.92
CA ARG A 127 -0.29 14.39 -9.87
C ARG A 127 -0.29 15.51 -8.83
N VAL A 128 0.22 15.25 -7.63
CA VAL A 128 0.16 16.19 -6.50
C VAL A 128 1.20 17.31 -6.64
N ARG A 129 2.47 16.95 -6.98
CA ARG A 129 3.57 17.93 -7.07
C ARG A 129 3.57 18.72 -8.37
N ASP A 130 3.33 18.02 -9.48
CA ASP A 130 3.51 18.60 -10.82
C ASP A 130 2.17 18.88 -11.52
N GLY A 131 1.03 18.54 -10.91
CA GLY A 131 -0.29 18.62 -11.53
C GLY A 131 -0.47 17.67 -12.72
N LEU A 132 0.45 16.71 -12.91
CA LEU A 132 0.50 15.82 -14.07
C LEU A 132 -0.27 14.52 -13.79
N SER A 133 -1.48 14.41 -14.35
CA SER A 133 -2.31 13.21 -14.20
C SER A 133 -1.94 12.15 -15.24
N ILE A 134 -1.32 11.07 -14.79
CA ILE A 134 -0.98 9.91 -15.63
C ILE A 134 -1.70 8.65 -15.16
N ALA A 135 -1.96 7.73 -16.09
CA ALA A 135 -2.48 6.42 -15.73
C ALA A 135 -1.40 5.57 -15.03
N ASN A 136 -1.78 4.87 -13.95
CA ASN A 136 -0.86 3.96 -13.22
C ASN A 136 -0.23 2.92 -14.16
N ASN A 137 -0.99 2.43 -15.16
CA ASN A 137 -0.50 1.48 -16.13
C ASN A 137 0.60 2.08 -17.02
N ARG A 138 0.47 3.38 -17.41
CA ARG A 138 1.52 4.04 -18.20
C ARG A 138 2.82 4.20 -17.44
N ALA A 139 2.73 4.60 -16.16
CA ALA A 139 3.90 4.64 -15.28
C ALA A 139 4.52 3.24 -15.11
N HIS A 140 3.69 2.19 -15.02
CA HIS A 140 4.17 0.81 -14.91
C HIS A 140 4.86 0.32 -16.20
N GLU A 141 4.31 0.63 -17.37
CA GLU A 141 4.89 0.31 -18.68
C GLU A 141 6.29 0.92 -18.80
N ILE A 142 6.45 2.21 -18.51
CA ILE A 142 7.75 2.90 -18.55
C ILE A 142 8.75 2.23 -17.59
N LEU A 143 8.35 1.93 -16.34
CA LEU A 143 9.21 1.24 -15.39
C LEU A 143 9.59 -0.17 -15.84
N GLN A 144 8.73 -0.85 -16.60
CA GLN A 144 8.99 -2.18 -17.15
C GLN A 144 9.92 -2.11 -18.36
N GLU A 145 9.77 -1.13 -19.23
CA GLU A 145 10.65 -0.86 -20.38
C GLU A 145 12.11 -0.64 -19.95
N HIS A 146 12.31 -0.09 -18.73
CA HIS A 146 13.63 0.17 -18.13
C HIS A 146 14.06 -0.88 -17.08
N ASP A 147 13.49 -2.08 -17.08
CA ASP A 147 13.85 -3.18 -16.16
C ASP A 147 13.73 -2.84 -14.66
N HIS A 148 12.95 -1.82 -14.31
CA HIS A 148 12.73 -1.41 -12.92
C HIS A 148 11.60 -2.19 -12.20
N VAL A 149 10.97 -3.15 -12.86
CA VAL A 149 9.89 -3.98 -12.30
C VAL A 149 10.36 -5.42 -12.16
N THR A 150 10.45 -5.90 -10.93
CA THR A 150 10.63 -7.33 -10.61
C THR A 150 9.28 -7.99 -10.40
N GLU A 151 9.02 -9.12 -11.10
CA GLU A 151 7.83 -9.93 -10.82
C GLU A 151 7.90 -10.46 -9.38
N ASN A 152 6.89 -10.13 -8.57
CA ASN A 152 6.74 -10.71 -7.24
C ASN A 152 5.64 -11.79 -7.28
N PRO A 153 6.00 -13.08 -7.41
CA PRO A 153 5.04 -14.18 -7.53
C PRO A 153 4.26 -14.45 -6.22
N THR A 154 4.73 -13.92 -5.09
CA THR A 154 4.14 -14.17 -3.76
C THR A 154 3.16 -13.10 -3.31
N LYS A 155 2.82 -12.11 -4.15
CA LYS A 155 1.83 -11.10 -3.83
C LYS A 155 0.43 -11.71 -3.73
N GLN A 156 0.17 -12.35 -2.58
CA GLN A 156 -1.16 -12.89 -2.27
C GLN A 156 -2.07 -11.75 -1.82
N GLY A 157 -3.32 -11.77 -2.31
CA GLY A 157 -4.35 -10.84 -1.85
C GLY A 157 -4.58 -10.96 -0.33
N ARG A 158 -4.89 -9.86 0.34
CA ARG A 158 -5.23 -9.85 1.77
C ARG A 158 -6.40 -10.79 2.03
N LYS A 159 -6.23 -11.70 3.00
CA LYS A 159 -7.25 -12.67 3.37
C LYS A 159 -8.16 -12.22 4.53
N ARG A 160 -7.80 -11.10 5.21
CA ARG A 160 -8.54 -10.59 6.38
C ARG A 160 -8.62 -9.07 6.33
N PRO A 161 -9.70 -8.46 6.87
CA PRO A 161 -9.78 -7.03 7.06
C PRO A 161 -8.61 -6.52 7.90
N TRP A 162 -8.08 -5.38 7.53
CA TRP A 162 -7.00 -4.73 8.25
C TRP A 162 -7.60 -3.76 9.27
N VAL A 163 -7.23 -3.89 10.53
CA VAL A 163 -7.63 -2.97 11.60
C VAL A 163 -6.49 -1.99 11.80
N ARG A 164 -6.77 -0.70 11.65
CA ARG A 164 -5.83 0.37 11.92
C ARG A 164 -6.07 0.91 13.32
N PHE A 165 -4.97 1.10 14.05
CA PHE A 165 -4.93 1.79 15.32
C PHE A 165 -4.04 3.01 15.11
N GLU A 166 -4.62 4.20 15.19
CA GLU A 166 -3.91 5.45 15.01
C GLU A 166 -4.02 6.26 16.32
N ARG A 167 -2.89 6.69 16.87
CA ARG A 167 -2.88 7.62 18.00
C ARG A 167 -3.17 9.02 17.46
N GLU A 168 -3.93 9.81 18.24
CA GLU A 168 -4.28 11.18 17.88
C GLU A 168 -3.12 12.14 18.13
N ASN A 169 -2.27 11.83 19.10
CA ASN A 169 -1.19 12.70 19.57
C ASN A 169 0.17 12.09 19.26
N ALA A 170 1.03 12.88 18.62
CA ALA A 170 2.44 12.55 18.43
C ALA A 170 3.26 12.83 19.71
N ALA A 171 4.45 12.29 19.80
CA ALA A 171 5.41 12.37 20.92
C ALA A 171 5.01 11.61 22.20
N VAL A 172 3.82 11.04 22.27
CA VAL A 172 3.26 10.42 23.48
C VAL A 172 3.52 8.94 23.56
N THR A 173 3.37 8.24 22.45
CA THR A 173 3.54 6.79 22.33
C THR A 173 4.59 6.47 21.29
N VAL A 174 5.58 5.67 21.65
CA VAL A 174 6.63 5.24 20.72
C VAL A 174 6.71 3.73 20.61
N HIS A 175 7.12 3.25 19.45
CA HIS A 175 7.52 1.88 19.21
C HIS A 175 9.03 1.74 19.29
N MET A 176 9.50 0.69 19.95
CA MET A 176 10.90 0.28 19.92
C MET A 176 10.99 -1.19 19.51
N ASP A 177 11.95 -1.49 18.64
CA ASP A 177 12.18 -2.87 18.20
C ASP A 177 13.62 -3.07 17.74
N TRP A 178 14.16 -4.28 17.98
CA TRP A 178 15.44 -4.73 17.47
C TRP A 178 15.26 -5.53 16.21
N TYR A 179 15.97 -5.15 15.18
CA TYR A 179 15.95 -5.79 13.88
C TYR A 179 17.34 -6.21 13.42
N GLN A 180 17.53 -7.45 12.96
CA GLN A 180 18.79 -7.86 12.34
C GLN A 180 18.76 -7.59 10.84
N ASN A 181 19.63 -6.68 10.37
CA ASN A 181 19.72 -6.34 8.97
C ASN A 181 20.40 -7.44 8.14
N ASP A 182 20.33 -7.34 6.80
CA ASP A 182 20.92 -8.30 5.86
C ASP A 182 22.46 -8.43 5.98
N ARG A 183 23.12 -7.51 6.68
CA ARG A 183 24.55 -7.53 6.99
C ARG A 183 24.89 -8.21 8.31
N GLY A 184 23.86 -8.65 9.04
CA GLY A 184 24.00 -9.30 10.35
C GLY A 184 24.16 -8.33 11.52
N GLN A 185 24.04 -7.02 11.32
CA GLN A 185 24.07 -6.03 12.38
C GLN A 185 22.70 -5.94 13.05
N GLN A 186 22.68 -5.64 14.34
CA GLN A 186 21.49 -5.31 15.08
C GLN A 186 21.16 -3.82 14.91
N VAL A 187 19.91 -3.52 14.68
CA VAL A 187 19.40 -2.16 14.48
C VAL A 187 18.29 -1.93 15.48
N LEU A 188 18.41 -0.91 16.31
CA LEU A 188 17.35 -0.44 17.17
C LEU A 188 16.83 0.89 16.67
N ALA A 189 15.53 1.11 16.72
CA ALA A 189 14.91 2.37 16.35
C ALA A 189 13.81 2.76 17.36
N VAL A 190 13.56 4.08 17.46
CA VAL A 190 12.46 4.67 18.23
C VAL A 190 11.55 5.41 17.24
N GLU A 191 10.36 4.85 16.98
CA GLU A 191 9.38 5.41 16.02
C GLU A 191 8.14 5.92 16.76
N ASP A 192 7.74 7.15 16.49
CA ASP A 192 6.48 7.72 16.99
C ASP A 192 5.26 7.03 16.37
N ASP A 193 4.32 6.59 17.22
CA ASP A 193 3.15 5.83 16.77
C ASP A 193 2.22 6.62 15.88
N ALA A 194 2.00 7.91 16.14
CA ALA A 194 1.06 8.73 15.40
C ALA A 194 1.63 9.22 14.06
N SER A 195 2.81 9.84 14.10
CA SER A 195 3.41 10.50 12.93
C SER A 195 4.30 9.61 12.08
N ARG A 196 4.72 8.43 12.57
CA ARG A 196 5.73 7.57 11.93
C ARG A 196 7.13 8.19 11.89
N ARG A 197 7.35 9.28 12.63
CA ARG A 197 8.67 9.88 12.75
C ARG A 197 9.59 8.94 13.53
N VAL A 198 10.74 8.63 12.98
CA VAL A 198 11.80 7.95 13.71
C VAL A 198 12.64 9.02 14.37
N PHE A 199 12.63 9.04 15.71
CA PHE A 199 13.37 10.04 16.47
C PHE A 199 14.87 9.79 16.37
N ASP A 200 15.29 8.55 16.67
CA ASP A 200 16.67 8.13 16.55
C ASP A 200 16.77 6.62 16.30
N MET A 201 17.95 6.16 15.91
CA MET A 201 18.26 4.75 15.66
C MET A 201 19.76 4.48 15.77
N ILE A 202 20.11 3.25 16.11
CA ILE A 202 21.50 2.78 16.15
C ILE A 202 21.71 1.51 15.32
N GLU A 203 22.93 1.36 14.78
CA GLU A 203 23.44 0.11 14.18
C GLU A 203 24.59 -0.42 15.05
N THR A 204 24.49 -1.65 15.52
CA THR A 204 25.47 -2.27 16.43
C THR A 204 25.70 -3.74 16.08
N ASN A 205 26.70 -4.36 16.69
CA ASN A 205 27.00 -5.78 16.45
C ASN A 205 26.20 -6.73 17.36
N ALA A 206 25.64 -6.22 18.47
CA ALA A 206 24.87 -7.03 19.40
C ALA A 206 23.80 -6.16 20.08
N SER A 207 22.60 -6.72 20.27
CA SER A 207 21.53 -6.09 21.03
C SER A 207 21.77 -6.19 22.54
N SER A 208 21.33 -5.18 23.30
CA SER A 208 21.38 -5.19 24.76
C SER A 208 20.31 -4.27 25.38
N GLY A 209 19.90 -4.59 26.63
CA GLY A 209 18.98 -3.74 27.39
C GLY A 209 19.57 -2.35 27.68
N SER A 210 20.89 -2.24 27.96
CA SER A 210 21.54 -0.94 28.19
C SER A 210 21.47 -0.03 26.98
N GLN A 211 21.73 -0.54 25.77
CA GLN A 211 21.60 0.25 24.54
C GLN A 211 20.16 0.67 24.28
N THR A 212 19.19 -0.16 24.68
CA THR A 212 17.77 0.18 24.60
C THR A 212 17.42 1.37 25.50
N VAL A 213 17.93 1.36 26.73
CA VAL A 213 17.77 2.47 27.68
C VAL A 213 18.48 3.72 27.17
N GLU A 214 19.77 3.63 26.80
CA GLU A 214 20.58 4.75 26.33
C GLU A 214 19.92 5.46 25.12
N LEU A 215 19.36 4.71 24.17
CA LEU A 215 18.69 5.29 23.01
C LEU A 215 17.38 6.01 23.40
N LEU A 216 16.56 5.41 24.27
CA LEU A 216 15.31 6.03 24.71
C LEU A 216 15.57 7.28 25.54
N GLU A 217 16.56 7.24 26.43
CA GLU A 217 16.99 8.36 27.26
C GLU A 217 17.51 9.53 26.39
N SER A 218 18.34 9.25 25.38
CA SER A 218 18.82 10.28 24.45
C SER A 218 17.67 10.95 23.68
N VAL A 219 16.67 10.18 23.26
CA VAL A 219 15.49 10.73 22.58
C VAL A 219 14.68 11.63 23.50
N ASP A 220 14.47 11.23 24.76
CA ASP A 220 13.71 12.04 25.73
C ASP A 220 14.45 13.34 26.11
N GLU A 221 15.77 13.29 26.22
CA GLU A 221 16.61 14.46 26.56
C GLU A 221 16.82 15.44 25.37
N GLU A 222 17.09 14.91 24.17
CA GLU A 222 17.41 15.74 22.99
C GLU A 222 16.17 16.28 22.31
N PHE A 223 15.04 15.61 22.50
CA PHE A 223 13.80 15.97 21.85
C PHE A 223 13.00 16.95 22.70
N ASP A 224 13.10 18.25 22.39
CA ASP A 224 12.34 19.35 23.06
C ASP A 224 10.83 19.24 22.73
N SER A 225 10.23 18.12 23.17
CA SER A 225 8.78 17.89 23.01
C SER A 225 8.01 18.64 24.11
N PRO A 226 6.87 19.24 23.76
CA PRO A 226 6.00 19.88 24.74
C PRO A 226 5.31 18.88 25.69
N VAL A 227 5.39 17.58 25.36
CA VAL A 227 4.83 16.47 26.16
C VAL A 227 5.88 15.36 26.29
N PRO A 228 5.95 14.66 27.44
CA PRO A 228 6.85 13.54 27.61
C PRO A 228 6.34 12.29 26.88
N ILE A 229 7.23 11.33 26.65
CA ILE A 229 6.85 9.97 26.25
C ILE A 229 6.13 9.31 27.44
N LEU A 230 4.87 8.88 27.21
CA LEU A 230 4.05 8.24 28.24
C LEU A 230 3.92 6.73 28.05
N GLU A 231 4.12 6.23 26.84
CA GLU A 231 3.97 4.81 26.52
C GLU A 231 5.05 4.35 25.55
N VAL A 232 5.64 3.19 25.85
CA VAL A 232 6.55 2.49 24.94
C VAL A 232 5.95 1.14 24.57
N ILE A 233 5.86 0.85 23.28
CA ILE A 233 5.37 -0.41 22.72
C ILE A 233 6.55 -1.22 22.20
N THR A 234 6.71 -2.45 22.70
CA THR A 234 7.78 -3.37 22.27
C THR A 234 7.24 -4.77 22.00
N ASP A 235 8.07 -5.62 21.43
CA ASP A 235 7.85 -7.06 21.44
C ASP A 235 8.30 -7.69 22.79
N HIS A 236 8.38 -9.03 22.85
CA HIS A 236 8.80 -9.79 24.02
C HIS A 236 10.30 -10.15 23.99
N GLY A 237 11.11 -9.39 23.27
CA GLY A 237 12.57 -9.58 23.23
C GLY A 237 13.22 -9.49 24.60
N SER A 238 14.29 -10.25 24.81
CA SER A 238 15.02 -10.27 26.09
C SER A 238 15.68 -8.93 26.41
N GLU A 239 15.81 -8.07 25.43
CA GLU A 239 16.33 -6.70 25.54
C GLU A 239 15.33 -5.73 26.15
N PHE A 240 14.05 -6.10 26.14
CA PHE A 240 12.93 -5.30 26.66
C PHE A 240 12.33 -5.86 27.94
N VAL A 241 12.27 -7.20 28.07
CA VAL A 241 11.61 -7.87 29.19
C VAL A 241 12.32 -9.15 29.61
N ASN A 242 12.23 -9.49 30.88
CA ASN A 242 12.56 -10.85 31.33
C ASN A 242 11.38 -11.80 31.06
N PRO A 243 11.61 -13.00 30.52
CA PRO A 243 10.59 -14.03 30.41
C PRO A 243 10.01 -14.37 31.79
N ARG A 244 8.73 -14.09 32.00
CA ARG A 244 8.04 -14.37 33.27
C ARG A 244 6.58 -14.77 33.05
N GLN A 245 5.96 -15.22 34.13
CA GLN A 245 4.57 -15.73 34.12
C GLN A 245 3.53 -14.67 34.53
N ASP A 246 3.94 -13.50 35.01
CA ASP A 246 3.05 -12.43 35.45
C ASP A 246 3.35 -11.10 34.74
N ASP A 247 2.36 -10.22 34.70
CA ASP A 247 2.42 -8.92 34.00
C ASP A 247 3.03 -7.79 34.86
N ARG A 248 3.64 -8.12 36.01
CA ARG A 248 4.28 -7.08 36.85
C ARG A 248 5.65 -6.70 36.34
N PRO A 249 6.04 -5.41 36.40
CA PRO A 249 7.37 -4.97 36.00
C PRO A 249 8.45 -5.76 36.76
N CYS A 250 9.49 -6.21 36.05
CA CYS A 250 10.64 -6.84 36.65
C CYS A 250 11.73 -5.80 36.90
N LEU A 251 11.78 -5.24 38.09
CA LEU A 251 12.74 -4.17 38.41
C LEU A 251 14.21 -4.65 38.39
N ASP A 252 14.44 -5.94 38.24
CA ASP A 252 15.79 -6.48 37.99
C ASP A 252 16.18 -6.36 36.51
N HIS A 253 15.22 -6.13 35.63
CA HIS A 253 15.47 -5.85 34.20
C HIS A 253 15.72 -4.36 34.00
N GLU A 254 16.83 -4.01 33.36
CA GLU A 254 17.30 -2.63 33.21
C GLU A 254 16.28 -1.73 32.53
N PHE A 255 15.76 -2.17 31.40
CA PHE A 255 14.77 -1.40 30.61
C PHE A 255 13.44 -1.25 31.36
N GLU A 256 12.90 -2.32 31.95
CA GLU A 256 11.64 -2.24 32.70
C GLU A 256 11.76 -1.35 33.93
N ARG A 257 12.93 -1.36 34.60
CA ARG A 257 13.22 -0.46 35.71
C ARG A 257 13.28 0.99 35.24
N PHE A 258 13.97 1.28 34.12
CA PHE A 258 14.03 2.62 33.53
C PHE A 258 12.63 3.17 33.23
N LEU A 259 11.77 2.39 32.56
CA LEU A 259 10.39 2.80 32.29
C LEU A 259 9.59 3.07 33.54
N HIS A 260 9.70 2.19 34.56
CA HIS A 260 9.03 2.34 35.83
C HIS A 260 9.49 3.61 36.60
N ASP A 261 10.79 3.88 36.61
CA ASP A 261 11.37 5.02 37.34
C ASP A 261 11.05 6.37 36.68
N ASN A 262 10.67 6.36 35.39
CA ASN A 262 10.26 7.52 34.62
C ASN A 262 8.74 7.59 34.36
N ASP A 263 7.92 6.78 35.06
CA ASP A 263 6.46 6.73 34.92
C ASP A 263 5.98 6.47 33.44
N ILE A 264 6.75 5.70 32.68
CA ILE A 264 6.42 5.34 31.30
C ILE A 264 5.71 3.99 31.27
N GLU A 265 4.53 3.91 30.63
CA GLU A 265 3.78 2.67 30.45
C GLU A 265 4.49 1.75 29.46
N HIS A 266 4.68 0.47 29.82
CA HIS A 266 5.23 -0.54 28.93
C HIS A 266 4.14 -1.42 28.37
N THR A 267 3.82 -1.26 27.09
CA THR A 267 2.83 -2.08 26.36
C THR A 267 3.52 -3.14 25.53
N LEU A 268 3.30 -4.42 25.87
CA LEU A 268 3.83 -5.54 25.10
C LEU A 268 2.89 -5.93 23.95
N CYS A 269 3.46 -6.07 22.77
CA CYS A 269 2.73 -6.57 21.60
C CYS A 269 2.15 -7.95 21.85
N LYS A 270 0.85 -8.15 21.51
CA LYS A 270 0.20 -9.46 21.72
C LYS A 270 0.83 -10.53 20.83
N VAL A 271 1.27 -11.63 21.44
CA VAL A 271 1.81 -12.81 20.74
C VAL A 271 0.83 -13.29 19.66
N GLY A 272 1.29 -13.43 18.41
CA GLY A 272 0.48 -13.87 17.28
C GLY A 272 -0.45 -12.80 16.67
N ARG A 273 -0.32 -11.53 17.07
CA ARG A 273 -0.98 -10.39 16.42
C ARG A 273 0.05 -9.41 15.86
N PRO A 274 0.54 -9.63 14.62
CA PRO A 274 1.57 -8.80 13.99
C PRO A 274 1.14 -7.34 13.77
N GLN A 275 -0.13 -7.00 14.03
CA GLN A 275 -0.65 -5.65 13.82
C GLN A 275 -0.13 -4.64 14.85
N SER A 276 0.17 -5.08 16.07
CA SER A 276 0.64 -4.19 17.13
C SER A 276 2.07 -3.69 16.93
N ASN A 277 2.94 -4.44 16.23
CA ASN A 277 4.30 -4.04 15.88
C ASN A 277 4.49 -3.69 14.39
N GLY A 278 3.39 -3.73 13.62
CA GLY A 278 3.43 -3.58 12.17
C GLY A 278 3.90 -2.20 11.67
N LYS A 279 3.91 -1.18 12.53
CA LYS A 279 4.37 0.17 12.20
C LYS A 279 5.89 0.18 12.07
N ILE A 280 6.60 -0.18 13.13
CA ILE A 280 8.07 -0.24 13.15
C ILE A 280 8.61 -1.35 12.22
N GLU A 281 7.92 -2.49 12.06
CA GLU A 281 8.26 -3.48 11.04
C GLU A 281 8.25 -2.89 9.61
N ARG A 282 7.32 -1.97 9.34
CA ARG A 282 7.26 -1.26 8.07
C ARG A 282 8.41 -0.27 7.90
N PHE A 283 8.84 0.36 8.98
CA PHE A 283 10.04 1.17 8.99
C PHE A 283 11.27 0.32 8.61
N PHE A 284 11.50 -0.84 9.25
CA PHE A 284 12.64 -1.71 8.91
C PHE A 284 12.61 -2.22 7.47
N GLN A 285 11.43 -2.48 6.89
CA GLN A 285 11.33 -2.77 5.45
C GLN A 285 11.80 -1.60 4.58
N THR A 286 11.58 -0.37 5.02
CA THR A 286 12.05 0.83 4.33
C THR A 286 13.53 1.03 4.56
N TYR A 287 14.03 0.79 5.77
CA TYR A 287 15.44 0.79 6.12
C TYR A 287 16.24 -0.16 5.21
N GLU A 288 15.86 -1.43 5.08
CA GLU A 288 16.55 -2.39 4.21
C GLU A 288 16.61 -1.92 2.75
N LYS A 289 15.55 -1.35 2.27
CA LYS A 289 15.48 -0.84 0.88
C LYS A 289 16.40 0.34 0.60
N HIS A 290 16.61 1.19 1.59
CA HIS A 290 17.15 2.54 1.34
C HIS A 290 18.47 2.83 2.05
N ARG A 291 18.72 2.22 3.22
CA ARG A 291 19.85 2.55 4.09
C ARG A 291 21.21 2.58 3.40
N GLN A 292 21.46 1.61 2.51
CA GLN A 292 22.75 1.51 1.79
C GLN A 292 23.02 2.65 0.79
N ARG A 293 22.05 3.53 0.56
CA ARG A 293 22.20 4.70 -0.33
C ARG A 293 22.82 5.90 0.37
N PHE A 294 22.90 5.85 1.68
CA PHE A 294 23.32 6.94 2.54
C PHE A 294 24.60 6.59 3.28
N GLY A 295 25.49 7.55 3.43
CA GLY A 295 26.77 7.38 4.13
C GLY A 295 26.59 7.23 5.63
N THR A 296 25.62 7.96 6.20
CA THR A 296 25.35 7.99 7.64
C THR A 296 23.91 7.61 7.97
N LEU A 297 23.62 7.34 9.26
CA LEU A 297 22.26 7.13 9.74
C LEU A 297 21.45 8.42 9.65
N ASP A 298 22.05 9.56 9.95
CA ASP A 298 21.39 10.87 9.93
C ASP A 298 20.90 11.24 8.53
N GLU A 299 21.69 10.96 7.49
CA GLU A 299 21.27 11.15 6.11
C GLU A 299 20.07 10.27 5.75
N PHE A 300 20.07 9.02 6.23
CA PHE A 300 18.93 8.10 6.03
C PHE A 300 17.69 8.58 6.81
N LEU A 301 17.85 8.99 8.07
CA LEU A 301 16.74 9.53 8.88
C LEU A 301 16.18 10.82 8.27
N THR A 302 17.03 11.71 7.77
CA THR A 302 16.59 12.91 7.04
C THR A 302 15.73 12.53 5.83
N PHE A 303 16.19 11.59 5.01
CA PHE A 303 15.41 11.10 3.89
C PHE A 303 14.07 10.49 4.33
N TYR A 304 14.08 9.61 5.36
CA TYR A 304 12.87 8.94 5.83
C TYR A 304 11.86 9.93 6.41
N ASN A 305 12.32 10.83 7.26
CA ASN A 305 11.48 11.73 8.05
C ASN A 305 11.02 12.98 7.27
N GLN A 306 11.85 13.52 6.35
CA GLN A 306 11.61 14.84 5.73
C GLN A 306 11.34 14.78 4.24
N GLU A 307 11.89 13.80 3.53
CA GLU A 307 11.81 13.78 2.06
C GLU A 307 10.80 12.77 1.52
N ARG A 308 10.60 11.67 2.25
CA ARG A 308 9.78 10.54 1.81
C ARG A 308 8.34 10.68 2.30
N PRO A 309 7.35 10.88 1.39
CA PRO A 309 5.94 10.84 1.77
C PRO A 309 5.54 9.46 2.32
N HIS A 310 4.72 9.44 3.35
CA HIS A 310 4.29 8.21 3.99
C HIS A 310 2.83 7.89 3.68
N MET A 311 2.55 6.71 3.09
CA MET A 311 1.22 6.34 2.59
C MET A 311 0.13 6.18 3.67
N SER A 312 0.48 6.04 4.94
CA SER A 312 -0.48 5.96 6.05
C SER A 312 -0.80 7.31 6.68
N LEU A 313 -0.11 8.37 6.27
CA LEU A 313 -0.37 9.76 6.67
C LEU A 313 -1.32 10.43 5.66
N ASP A 314 -1.42 11.75 5.67
CA ASP A 314 -2.22 12.48 4.68
C ASP A 314 -1.61 12.31 3.28
N TRP A 315 -2.03 11.24 2.61
CA TRP A 315 -1.50 10.85 1.32
C TRP A 315 -1.84 11.85 0.20
N ASP A 316 -3.00 12.53 0.32
CA ASP A 316 -3.41 13.51 -0.68
C ASP A 316 -2.51 14.76 -0.68
N ARG A 317 -1.85 15.03 0.44
CA ARG A 317 -0.85 16.11 0.59
C ARG A 317 0.59 15.62 0.46
N LEU A 318 0.81 14.32 0.29
CA LEU A 318 2.14 13.69 0.31
C LEU A 318 2.88 13.97 1.63
N GLU A 319 2.16 13.91 2.73
CA GLU A 319 2.68 14.23 4.06
C GLU A 319 3.86 13.35 4.46
N THR A 320 4.90 13.98 4.98
CA THR A 320 6.09 13.31 5.54
C THR A 320 5.92 13.08 7.05
N PRO A 321 6.71 12.18 7.66
CA PRO A 321 6.67 11.97 9.10
C PRO A 321 6.90 13.23 9.94
N VAL A 322 7.79 14.13 9.52
CA VAL A 322 8.02 15.41 10.25
C VAL A 322 6.81 16.32 10.16
N GLU A 323 6.23 16.49 8.98
CA GLU A 323 5.02 17.32 8.81
C GLU A 323 3.83 16.77 9.63
N ALA A 324 3.67 15.43 9.65
CA ALA A 324 2.65 14.79 10.49
C ALA A 324 2.93 15.01 11.98
N PHE A 325 4.20 14.90 12.39
CA PHE A 325 4.59 15.17 13.76
C PHE A 325 4.25 16.59 14.19
N GLU A 326 4.65 17.60 13.42
CA GLU A 326 4.35 19.02 13.69
C GLU A 326 2.85 19.29 13.80
N ARG A 327 2.04 18.58 13.02
CA ARG A 327 0.58 18.70 13.03
C ARG A 327 -0.08 18.01 14.24
N LEU A 328 0.50 16.88 14.69
CA LEU A 328 -0.11 16.00 15.70
C LEU A 328 0.47 16.19 17.11
N VAL A 329 1.60 16.90 17.26
CA VAL A 329 2.16 17.16 18.58
C VAL A 329 1.21 18.07 19.35
N PRO A 330 0.82 17.72 20.60
CA PRO A 330 -0.08 18.52 21.41
C PRO A 330 0.49 19.88 21.72
N SER A 331 -0.32 20.93 21.63
CA SER A 331 0.09 22.25 22.04
C SER A 331 0.16 22.35 23.58
N PRO A 332 1.17 23.01 24.16
CA PRO A 332 1.34 23.14 25.63
C PRO A 332 0.15 23.79 26.35
N SER A 333 -0.71 24.51 25.59
CA SER A 333 -1.88 25.24 26.08
C SER A 333 -3.21 24.52 25.87
N GLY A 334 -3.23 23.32 25.28
CA GLY A 334 -4.44 22.51 25.05
C GLY A 334 -4.83 21.77 26.32
N GLY A 335 -5.86 22.24 27.02
CA GLY A 335 -6.32 21.64 28.28
C GLY A 335 -6.88 20.23 28.12
N GLY A 336 -6.41 19.29 28.98
CA GLY A 336 -7.19 18.18 29.56
C GLY A 336 -7.75 17.09 28.64
N GLY A 337 -7.29 16.93 27.41
CA GLY A 337 -7.64 15.76 26.57
C GLY A 337 -6.85 14.51 27.00
N ASP A 338 -7.40 13.34 26.70
CA ASP A 338 -6.67 12.07 26.87
C ASP A 338 -5.53 12.00 25.85
N LEU A 339 -4.29 12.17 26.32
CA LEU A 339 -3.10 12.13 25.46
C LEU A 339 -2.89 10.77 24.80
N LEU A 340 -3.39 9.69 25.42
CA LEU A 340 -3.31 8.31 24.89
C LEU A 340 -4.49 7.93 24.00
N ALA A 341 -5.32 8.90 23.57
CA ALA A 341 -6.47 8.65 22.70
C ALA A 341 -6.08 7.94 21.41
N THR A 342 -6.93 6.99 20.98
CA THR A 342 -6.68 6.14 19.82
C THR A 342 -7.91 6.08 18.93
N GLU A 343 -7.75 6.36 17.65
CA GLU A 343 -8.76 6.11 16.63
C GLU A 343 -8.62 4.70 16.06
N VAL A 344 -9.74 3.98 15.96
CA VAL A 344 -9.78 2.61 15.42
C VAL A 344 -10.63 2.60 14.16
N THR A 345 -10.01 2.27 13.02
CA THR A 345 -10.70 2.11 11.74
C THR A 345 -10.52 0.69 11.22
N VAL A 346 -11.57 0.16 10.59
CA VAL A 346 -11.56 -1.16 9.95
C VAL A 346 -11.70 -0.97 8.45
N ASP A 347 -10.62 -1.25 7.72
CA ASP A 347 -10.65 -1.28 6.25
C ASP A 347 -11.37 -2.54 5.78
N GLY A 348 -12.51 -2.38 5.07
CA GLY A 348 -13.34 -3.45 4.53
C GLY A 348 -12.71 -4.19 3.32
#